data_86669eeb8e1bd876d2c0c0b3c5ef3592
#
_entry.id   86669eeb8e1bd876d2c0c0b3c5ef3592
#
_cell.length_a   1.000
_cell.length_b   1.000
_cell.length_c   1.000
_cell.angle_alpha   90.00
_cell.angle_beta   90.00
_cell.angle_gamma   90.00
#
_symmetry.space_group_name_H-M   'P 1'
#
loop_
_entity.id
_entity.type
_entity.pdbx_description
1 polymer ?
#
loop_
_entity_poly.entity_id
_entity_poly.type
_entity_poly.pdbx_seq_one_letter_code
_entity_poly.pdbx_strand_id
1 'polypeptide(L)'
;MDVRYGGAEANVALSLAYQGDNAAYVSVVPENRIGDCALRSLSAYGVDVNRVVRTGDRLGTYYFELGASVRPNGCVYDRKYSAMNLAPRTVFDWDAILDGIEVFYVSGVTPAVSPEMATACEEALAACRQRGITTVCDLNYRGRLWSPERAREVMKCLLPLVEICISNDEDAEACLGISHGSGSLATGIEERDAYVQIAADVCERYGCKMVASIVRDIRSVEDSDWMSLIYADGKAHFSSIHHVHV
;
A
#
# COMPACT_ATOMS: atom_id res chain seq x y z
N MET A 1 15.21 9.11 -20.47
CA MET A 1 14.07 8.53 -19.75
C MET A 1 14.53 7.18 -19.24
N ASP A 2 14.56 7.00 -17.93
CA ASP A 2 14.94 5.72 -17.33
C ASP A 2 13.69 4.86 -17.12
N VAL A 3 13.82 3.56 -17.35
CA VAL A 3 12.76 2.60 -17.10
C VAL A 3 13.08 1.89 -15.78
N ARG A 4 12.14 1.96 -14.84
CA ARG A 4 12.23 1.26 -13.55
C ARG A 4 10.94 0.51 -13.30
N TYR A 5 11.03 -0.61 -12.63
CA TYR A 5 9.88 -1.41 -12.24
C TYR A 5 9.58 -1.18 -10.75
N GLY A 6 8.33 -0.91 -10.43
CA GLY A 6 7.90 -0.63 -9.07
C GLY A 6 6.38 -0.74 -8.95
N GLY A 7 5.90 -0.54 -7.76
CA GLY A 7 4.49 -0.58 -7.38
C GLY A 7 4.42 -0.58 -5.87
N ALA A 8 3.29 -0.23 -5.26
CA ALA A 8 3.20 -0.15 -3.81
C ALA A 8 3.63 -1.47 -3.17
N GLU A 9 2.94 -2.55 -3.49
CA GLU A 9 3.21 -3.88 -2.95
C GLU A 9 4.56 -4.45 -3.45
N ALA A 10 4.94 -4.16 -4.70
CA ALA A 10 6.22 -4.60 -5.26
C ALA A 10 7.41 -3.99 -4.50
N ASN A 11 7.32 -2.70 -4.12
CA ASN A 11 8.35 -2.03 -3.35
C ASN A 11 8.48 -2.61 -1.94
N VAL A 12 7.35 -2.97 -1.30
CA VAL A 12 7.35 -3.65 0.01
C VAL A 12 8.00 -5.03 -0.11
N ALA A 13 7.62 -5.83 -1.11
CA ALA A 13 8.22 -7.15 -1.35
C ALA A 13 9.74 -7.06 -1.59
N LEU A 14 10.19 -6.08 -2.38
CA LEU A 14 11.62 -5.81 -2.59
C LEU A 14 12.33 -5.41 -1.30
N SER A 15 11.72 -4.55 -0.48
CA SER A 15 12.31 -4.11 0.79
C SER A 15 12.46 -5.27 1.77
N LEU A 16 11.45 -6.13 1.90
CA LEU A 16 11.50 -7.31 2.76
C LEU A 16 12.56 -8.30 2.28
N ALA A 17 12.59 -8.62 0.98
CA ALA A 17 13.60 -9.51 0.42
C ALA A 17 15.02 -8.96 0.61
N TYR A 18 15.22 -7.65 0.47
CA TYR A 18 16.52 -7.01 0.71
C TYR A 18 16.96 -7.10 2.18
N GLN A 19 16.01 -7.14 3.11
CA GLN A 19 16.28 -7.31 4.55
C GLN A 19 16.48 -8.79 4.94
N GLY A 20 16.31 -9.72 4.01
CA GLY A 20 16.53 -11.16 4.21
C GLY A 20 15.28 -11.96 4.51
N ASP A 21 14.10 -11.35 4.41
CA ASP A 21 12.83 -12.04 4.58
C ASP A 21 12.41 -12.78 3.30
N ASN A 22 11.64 -13.85 3.44
CA ASN A 22 11.03 -14.55 2.33
C ASN A 22 9.79 -13.77 1.85
N ALA A 23 9.90 -13.09 0.72
CA ALA A 23 8.81 -12.31 0.14
C ALA A 23 8.32 -12.92 -1.17
N ALA A 24 7.01 -13.13 -1.29
CA ALA A 24 6.35 -13.51 -2.53
C ALA A 24 5.50 -12.34 -3.05
N TYR A 25 5.40 -12.20 -4.36
CA TYR A 25 4.61 -11.16 -5.00
C TYR A 25 3.45 -11.75 -5.79
N VAL A 26 2.26 -11.18 -5.60
CA VAL A 26 1.04 -11.55 -6.31
C VAL A 26 0.59 -10.39 -7.17
N SER A 27 0.39 -10.62 -8.44
CA SER A 27 -0.07 -9.60 -9.40
C SER A 27 -0.52 -10.25 -10.70
N VAL A 28 -0.94 -9.45 -11.67
CA VAL A 28 -1.21 -9.88 -13.04
C VAL A 28 -0.33 -9.06 -13.98
N VAL A 29 0.51 -9.73 -14.77
CA VAL A 29 1.39 -9.09 -15.74
C VAL A 29 1.24 -9.73 -17.13
N PRO A 30 1.47 -8.98 -18.23
CA PRO A 30 1.28 -9.50 -19.58
C PRO A 30 2.27 -10.61 -19.94
N GLU A 31 1.85 -11.49 -20.83
CA GLU A 31 2.68 -12.57 -21.41
C GLU A 31 3.58 -12.06 -22.54
N ASN A 32 4.42 -11.07 -22.23
CA ASN A 32 5.35 -10.49 -23.19
C ASN A 32 6.67 -10.11 -22.51
N ARG A 33 7.64 -9.65 -23.30
CA ARG A 33 8.98 -9.30 -22.83
C ARG A 33 8.99 -8.19 -21.77
N ILE A 34 8.01 -7.28 -21.79
CA ILE A 34 7.92 -6.21 -20.77
C ILE A 34 7.48 -6.80 -19.43
N GLY A 35 6.50 -7.73 -19.44
CA GLY A 35 6.13 -8.49 -18.25
C GLY A 35 7.29 -9.34 -17.73
N ASP A 36 8.09 -9.97 -18.62
CA ASP A 36 9.28 -10.73 -18.23
C ASP A 36 10.33 -9.83 -17.55
N CYS A 37 10.54 -8.62 -18.06
CA CYS A 37 11.46 -7.66 -17.45
C CYS A 37 10.97 -7.23 -16.07
N ALA A 38 9.66 -7.00 -15.88
CA ALA A 38 9.08 -6.67 -14.59
C ALA A 38 9.35 -7.78 -13.56
N LEU A 39 9.07 -9.04 -13.91
CA LEU A 39 9.31 -10.17 -13.03
C LEU A 39 10.79 -10.37 -12.71
N ARG A 40 11.66 -10.26 -13.71
CA ARG A 40 13.12 -10.37 -13.50
C ARG A 40 13.64 -9.28 -12.57
N SER A 41 13.09 -8.07 -12.63
CA SER A 41 13.52 -6.98 -11.75
C SER A 41 13.21 -7.28 -10.28
N LEU A 42 12.11 -7.97 -9.98
CA LEU A 42 11.74 -8.40 -8.63
C LEU A 42 12.56 -9.63 -8.19
N SER A 43 12.64 -10.66 -9.04
CA SER A 43 13.36 -11.90 -8.71
C SER A 43 14.87 -11.69 -8.58
N ALA A 44 15.45 -10.68 -9.23
CA ALA A 44 16.86 -10.32 -9.06
C ALA A 44 17.23 -9.92 -7.61
N TYR A 45 16.24 -9.52 -6.82
CA TYR A 45 16.40 -9.19 -5.40
C TYR A 45 15.85 -10.26 -4.46
N GLY A 46 15.54 -11.45 -4.97
CA GLY A 46 15.07 -12.57 -4.15
C GLY A 46 13.57 -12.66 -3.92
N VAL A 47 12.76 -11.79 -4.55
CA VAL A 47 11.29 -11.90 -4.45
C VAL A 47 10.80 -13.10 -5.24
N ASP A 48 9.99 -13.97 -4.61
CA ASP A 48 9.30 -15.06 -5.30
C ASP A 48 8.18 -14.50 -6.20
N VAL A 49 8.30 -14.71 -7.50
CA VAL A 49 7.34 -14.26 -8.52
C VAL A 49 6.49 -15.40 -9.10
N ASN A 50 6.58 -16.61 -8.57
CA ASN A 50 5.87 -17.79 -9.09
C ASN A 50 4.34 -17.69 -8.90
N ARG A 51 3.88 -16.79 -8.03
CA ARG A 51 2.46 -16.53 -7.75
C ARG A 51 1.86 -15.41 -8.60
N VAL A 52 2.65 -14.87 -9.55
CA VAL A 52 2.18 -13.84 -10.47
C VAL A 52 1.48 -14.49 -11.66
N VAL A 53 0.23 -14.06 -11.89
CA VAL A 53 -0.56 -14.53 -13.02
C VAL A 53 -0.06 -13.88 -14.31
N ARG A 54 0.10 -14.68 -15.36
CA ARG A 54 0.55 -14.22 -16.67
C ARG A 54 -0.63 -14.23 -17.63
N THR A 55 -1.14 -13.03 -17.98
CA THR A 55 -2.23 -12.86 -18.94
C THR A 55 -2.35 -11.39 -19.38
N GLY A 56 -3.05 -11.14 -20.49
CA GLY A 56 -3.24 -9.80 -21.04
C GLY A 56 -2.04 -9.28 -21.82
N ASP A 57 -2.19 -8.09 -22.40
CA ASP A 57 -1.26 -7.58 -23.41
C ASP A 57 -0.39 -6.43 -22.91
N ARG A 58 -0.80 -5.76 -21.80
CA ARG A 58 -0.20 -4.49 -21.42
C ARG A 58 0.16 -4.43 -19.93
N LEU A 59 1.40 -4.02 -19.64
CA LEU A 59 1.82 -3.63 -18.29
C LEU A 59 1.34 -2.20 -18.00
N GLY A 60 0.77 -1.98 -16.81
CA GLY A 60 0.43 -0.63 -16.34
C GLY A 60 1.72 0.17 -16.11
N THR A 61 1.73 1.43 -16.54
CA THR A 61 2.87 2.32 -16.42
C THR A 61 2.49 3.61 -15.69
N TYR A 62 3.49 4.30 -15.18
CA TYR A 62 3.37 5.69 -14.76
C TYR A 62 4.65 6.44 -15.14
N TYR A 63 4.51 7.72 -15.37
CA TYR A 63 5.60 8.62 -15.69
C TYR A 63 5.83 9.51 -14.49
N PHE A 64 7.03 9.45 -13.92
CA PHE A 64 7.40 10.22 -12.75
C PHE A 64 8.38 11.32 -13.15
N GLU A 65 8.01 12.57 -12.85
CA GLU A 65 8.87 13.73 -13.01
C GLU A 65 9.41 14.13 -11.65
N LEU A 66 10.74 14.12 -11.51
CA LEU A 66 11.40 14.57 -10.29
C LEU A 66 11.22 16.06 -10.10
N GLY A 67 10.75 16.45 -8.93
CA GLY A 67 10.74 17.83 -8.47
C GLY A 67 12.15 18.31 -8.14
N ALA A 68 12.25 19.57 -7.77
CA ALA A 68 13.49 20.17 -7.25
C ALA A 68 13.13 21.36 -6.37
N SER A 69 13.71 21.45 -5.20
CA SER A 69 13.46 22.52 -4.21
C SER A 69 11.95 22.68 -3.92
N VAL A 70 11.36 23.79 -4.29
CA VAL A 70 9.91 24.09 -4.09
C VAL A 70 9.00 23.52 -5.18
N ARG A 71 9.56 23.02 -6.29
CA ARG A 71 8.78 22.41 -7.35
C ARG A 71 8.43 20.96 -6.98
N PRO A 72 7.15 20.61 -6.80
CA PRO A 72 6.77 19.25 -6.39
C PRO A 72 7.04 18.21 -7.47
N ASN A 73 7.11 16.96 -7.06
CA ASN A 73 7.14 15.82 -7.96
C ASN A 73 5.84 15.74 -8.77
N GLY A 74 5.97 15.35 -10.04
CA GLY A 74 4.86 15.09 -10.94
C GLY A 74 4.69 13.60 -11.22
N CYS A 75 3.44 13.12 -11.32
CA CYS A 75 3.16 11.74 -11.71
C CYS A 75 1.97 11.68 -12.68
N VAL A 76 2.15 11.01 -13.80
CA VAL A 76 1.10 10.72 -14.77
C VAL A 76 0.91 9.20 -14.84
N TYR A 77 -0.29 8.72 -14.51
CA TYR A 77 -0.61 7.29 -14.55
C TYR A 77 -1.17 6.89 -15.91
N ASP A 78 -0.66 5.78 -16.45
CA ASP A 78 -1.14 5.12 -17.65
C ASP A 78 -1.39 3.64 -17.34
N ARG A 79 -2.48 3.38 -16.58
CA ARG A 79 -2.86 2.05 -16.05
C ARG A 79 -4.12 1.47 -16.68
N LYS A 80 -4.90 2.27 -17.41
CA LYS A 80 -6.11 1.79 -18.09
C LYS A 80 -5.77 0.64 -19.04
N TYR A 81 -6.63 -0.35 -19.05
CA TYR A 81 -6.49 -1.53 -19.92
C TYR A 81 -5.19 -2.32 -19.70
N SER A 82 -4.52 -2.15 -18.57
CA SER A 82 -3.41 -3.04 -18.21
C SER A 82 -3.92 -4.44 -17.83
N ALA A 83 -3.02 -5.42 -17.86
CA ALA A 83 -3.31 -6.79 -17.46
C ALA A 83 -4.00 -6.84 -16.09
N MET A 84 -3.46 -6.13 -15.08
CA MET A 84 -4.04 -6.04 -13.74
C MET A 84 -5.40 -5.34 -13.71
N ASN A 85 -5.61 -4.30 -14.56
CA ASN A 85 -6.88 -3.57 -14.61
C ASN A 85 -8.03 -4.37 -15.22
N LEU A 86 -7.71 -5.21 -16.20
CA LEU A 86 -8.70 -6.02 -16.94
C LEU A 86 -8.89 -7.43 -16.38
N ALA A 87 -8.01 -7.88 -15.49
CA ALA A 87 -8.08 -9.23 -14.93
C ALA A 87 -9.38 -9.44 -14.14
N PRO A 88 -10.13 -10.52 -14.38
CA PRO A 88 -11.20 -10.93 -13.49
C PRO A 88 -10.61 -11.47 -12.18
N ARG A 89 -11.30 -11.32 -11.05
CA ARG A 89 -10.83 -11.83 -9.76
C ARG A 89 -10.58 -13.34 -9.75
N THR A 90 -11.24 -14.07 -10.63
CA THR A 90 -11.12 -15.53 -10.75
C THR A 90 -9.78 -16.04 -11.25
N VAL A 91 -8.87 -15.14 -11.67
CA VAL A 91 -7.50 -15.54 -12.04
C VAL A 91 -6.63 -15.89 -10.84
N PHE A 92 -7.05 -15.51 -9.62
CA PHE A 92 -6.33 -15.80 -8.40
C PHE A 92 -6.83 -17.09 -7.75
N ASP A 93 -5.98 -18.10 -7.70
CA ASP A 93 -6.19 -19.29 -6.87
C ASP A 93 -5.66 -19.01 -5.46
N TRP A 94 -6.54 -18.49 -4.59
CA TRP A 94 -6.16 -18.11 -3.23
C TRP A 94 -5.70 -19.30 -2.40
N ASP A 95 -6.13 -20.53 -2.71
CA ASP A 95 -5.67 -21.73 -2.02
C ASP A 95 -4.20 -21.97 -2.30
N ALA A 96 -3.79 -21.91 -3.55
CA ALA A 96 -2.41 -22.06 -3.95
C ALA A 96 -1.54 -20.83 -3.58
N ILE A 97 -2.10 -19.62 -3.69
CA ILE A 97 -1.38 -18.36 -3.40
C ILE A 97 -1.06 -18.24 -1.91
N LEU A 98 -1.95 -18.67 -1.03
CA LEU A 98 -1.80 -18.51 0.41
C LEU A 98 -1.14 -19.71 1.11
N ASP A 99 -0.75 -20.75 0.36
CA ASP A 99 -0.05 -21.89 0.92
C ASP A 99 1.34 -21.49 1.44
N GLY A 100 1.60 -21.82 2.72
CA GLY A 100 2.85 -21.50 3.41
C GLY A 100 3.06 -20.01 3.71
N ILE A 101 2.02 -19.18 3.64
CA ILE A 101 2.09 -17.73 3.93
C ILE A 101 1.73 -17.47 5.39
N GLU A 102 2.53 -16.66 6.06
CA GLU A 102 2.30 -16.21 7.45
C GLU A 102 1.70 -14.81 7.51
N VAL A 103 2.07 -13.95 6.55
CA VAL A 103 1.61 -12.55 6.49
C VAL A 103 1.18 -12.21 5.07
N PHE A 104 0.00 -11.64 4.92
CA PHE A 104 -0.53 -11.12 3.66
C PHE A 104 -0.63 -9.60 3.72
N TYR A 105 0.06 -8.91 2.82
CA TYR A 105 0.05 -7.46 2.70
C TYR A 105 -0.66 -7.01 1.42
N VAL A 106 -1.52 -6.01 1.54
CA VAL A 106 -2.17 -5.34 0.42
C VAL A 106 -2.19 -3.83 0.65
N SER A 107 -2.13 -3.03 -0.41
CA SER A 107 -2.34 -1.58 -0.31
C SER A 107 -3.65 -1.16 -0.98
N GLY A 108 -4.16 0.01 -0.61
CA GLY A 108 -5.34 0.62 -1.22
C GLY A 108 -5.17 0.96 -2.71
N VAL A 109 -3.96 0.82 -3.25
CA VAL A 109 -3.73 0.94 -4.70
C VAL A 109 -4.38 -0.22 -5.46
N THR A 110 -4.26 -1.44 -4.96
CA THR A 110 -4.80 -2.62 -5.65
C THR A 110 -6.34 -2.59 -5.78
N PRO A 111 -7.14 -2.38 -4.73
CA PRO A 111 -8.60 -2.31 -4.87
C PRO A 111 -9.06 -1.08 -5.68
N ALA A 112 -8.23 -0.03 -5.78
CA ALA A 112 -8.53 1.14 -6.60
C ALA A 112 -8.36 0.92 -8.11
N VAL A 113 -7.66 -0.15 -8.53
CA VAL A 113 -7.39 -0.45 -9.95
C VAL A 113 -8.66 -0.81 -10.71
N SER A 114 -9.54 -1.61 -10.12
CA SER A 114 -10.84 -1.99 -10.70
C SER A 114 -11.78 -2.59 -9.65
N PRO A 115 -13.11 -2.67 -9.94
CA PRO A 115 -14.05 -3.35 -9.06
C PRO A 115 -13.70 -4.83 -8.83
N GLU A 116 -13.19 -5.52 -9.85
CA GLU A 116 -12.74 -6.92 -9.75
C GLU A 116 -11.57 -7.05 -8.75
N MET A 117 -10.63 -6.10 -8.77
CA MET A 117 -9.52 -6.10 -7.82
C MET A 117 -9.96 -5.75 -6.39
N ALA A 118 -10.98 -4.90 -6.23
CA ALA A 118 -11.55 -4.64 -4.91
C ALA A 118 -12.15 -5.93 -4.30
N THR A 119 -12.92 -6.68 -5.11
CA THR A 119 -13.47 -7.97 -4.68
C THR A 119 -12.38 -9.02 -4.46
N ALA A 120 -11.36 -9.08 -5.31
CA ALA A 120 -10.22 -9.99 -5.12
C ALA A 120 -9.48 -9.73 -3.79
N CYS A 121 -9.30 -8.46 -3.40
CA CYS A 121 -8.72 -8.10 -2.10
C CYS A 121 -9.58 -8.58 -0.92
N GLU A 122 -10.91 -8.44 -1.02
CA GLU A 122 -11.84 -8.92 0.00
C GLU A 122 -11.78 -10.45 0.14
N GLU A 123 -11.80 -11.17 -0.99
CA GLU A 123 -11.67 -12.64 -1.03
C GLU A 123 -10.34 -13.09 -0.42
N ALA A 124 -9.22 -12.45 -0.78
CA ALA A 124 -7.90 -12.75 -0.24
C ALA A 124 -7.85 -12.56 1.29
N LEU A 125 -8.29 -11.39 1.78
CA LEU A 125 -8.29 -11.09 3.22
C LEU A 125 -9.20 -12.03 4.00
N ALA A 126 -10.38 -12.39 3.46
CA ALA A 126 -11.28 -13.36 4.07
C ALA A 126 -10.64 -14.76 4.14
N ALA A 127 -9.98 -15.20 3.07
CA ALA A 127 -9.25 -16.46 3.02
C ALA A 127 -8.07 -16.49 4.02
N CYS A 128 -7.36 -15.37 4.17
CA CYS A 128 -6.29 -15.21 5.17
C CYS A 128 -6.82 -15.39 6.59
N ARG A 129 -7.92 -14.73 6.92
CA ARG A 129 -8.55 -14.87 8.26
C ARG A 129 -8.96 -16.29 8.58
N GLN A 130 -9.54 -17.01 7.61
CA GLN A 130 -9.94 -18.43 7.80
C GLN A 130 -8.73 -19.33 8.09
N ARG A 131 -7.54 -18.96 7.63
CA ARG A 131 -6.28 -19.71 7.77
C ARG A 131 -5.40 -19.23 8.92
N GLY A 132 -5.80 -18.16 9.63
CA GLY A 132 -4.98 -17.56 10.69
C GLY A 132 -3.73 -16.85 10.17
N ILE A 133 -3.74 -16.41 8.91
CA ILE A 133 -2.68 -15.61 8.29
C ILE A 133 -2.86 -14.16 8.74
N THR A 134 -1.80 -13.52 9.23
CA THR A 134 -1.83 -12.11 9.62
C THR A 134 -2.07 -11.21 8.41
N THR A 135 -3.04 -10.32 8.51
CA THR A 135 -3.42 -9.43 7.42
C THR A 135 -2.96 -8.00 7.67
N VAL A 136 -2.30 -7.41 6.68
CA VAL A 136 -1.79 -6.04 6.71
C VAL A 136 -2.39 -5.25 5.55
N CYS A 137 -2.94 -4.08 5.80
CA CYS A 137 -3.43 -3.17 4.77
C CYS A 137 -2.86 -1.77 4.96
N ASP A 138 -2.17 -1.27 3.93
CA ASP A 138 -1.77 0.14 3.83
C ASP A 138 -2.86 0.90 3.07
N LEU A 139 -3.50 1.88 3.67
CA LEU A 139 -4.58 2.66 3.04
C LEU A 139 -4.14 3.33 1.75
N ASN A 140 -2.93 3.87 1.72
CA ASN A 140 -2.20 4.32 0.53
C ASN A 140 -3.08 5.02 -0.51
N TYR A 141 -3.89 5.98 -0.08
CA TYR A 141 -4.87 6.65 -0.91
C TYR A 141 -4.22 7.34 -2.13
N ARG A 142 -4.87 7.19 -3.26
CA ARG A 142 -4.43 7.85 -4.51
C ARG A 142 -5.64 8.48 -5.20
N GLY A 143 -5.88 9.76 -4.95
CA GLY A 143 -7.01 10.51 -5.50
C GLY A 143 -7.10 10.55 -7.03
N ARG A 144 -6.04 10.14 -7.75
CA ARG A 144 -6.06 9.96 -9.20
C ARG A 144 -6.59 8.59 -9.65
N LEU A 145 -6.77 7.65 -8.73
CA LEU A 145 -7.32 6.31 -9.03
C LEU A 145 -8.79 6.20 -8.69
N TRP A 146 -9.20 6.77 -7.57
CA TRP A 146 -10.57 6.73 -7.09
C TRP A 146 -10.92 7.95 -6.24
N SER A 147 -12.24 8.22 -6.08
CA SER A 147 -12.70 9.29 -5.19
C SER A 147 -12.67 8.85 -3.73
N PRO A 148 -12.67 9.81 -2.76
CA PRO A 148 -12.78 9.48 -1.34
C PRO A 148 -14.03 8.66 -1.01
N GLU A 149 -15.17 8.94 -1.63
CA GLU A 149 -16.43 8.22 -1.41
C GLU A 149 -16.27 6.76 -1.79
N ARG A 150 -15.66 6.49 -2.96
CA ARG A 150 -15.41 5.11 -3.41
C ARG A 150 -14.38 4.41 -2.52
N ALA A 151 -13.34 5.11 -2.09
CA ALA A 151 -12.36 4.57 -1.15
C ALA A 151 -13.02 4.17 0.17
N ARG A 152 -13.88 5.02 0.73
CA ARG A 152 -14.63 4.72 1.98
C ARG A 152 -15.55 3.51 1.84
N GLU A 153 -16.27 3.40 0.73
CA GLU A 153 -17.13 2.23 0.46
C GLU A 153 -16.32 0.93 0.48
N VAL A 154 -15.20 0.90 -0.23
CA VAL A 154 -14.36 -0.31 -0.34
C VAL A 154 -13.65 -0.61 0.98
N MET A 155 -13.01 0.39 1.60
CA MET A 155 -12.26 0.17 2.84
C MET A 155 -13.15 -0.23 4.01
N LYS A 156 -14.42 0.20 4.03
CA LYS A 156 -15.42 -0.27 5.00
C LYS A 156 -15.62 -1.80 4.94
N CYS A 157 -15.46 -2.41 3.78
CA CYS A 157 -15.56 -3.87 3.62
C CYS A 157 -14.23 -4.56 3.95
N LEU A 158 -13.10 -3.97 3.57
CA LEU A 158 -11.79 -4.60 3.73
C LEU A 158 -11.26 -4.54 5.16
N LEU A 159 -11.33 -3.37 5.82
CA LEU A 159 -10.69 -3.17 7.13
C LEU A 159 -11.18 -4.08 8.27
N PRO A 160 -12.45 -4.50 8.34
CA PRO A 160 -12.86 -5.52 9.33
C PRO A 160 -12.15 -6.87 9.19
N LEU A 161 -11.46 -7.09 8.05
CA LEU A 161 -10.67 -8.29 7.76
C LEU A 161 -9.17 -8.08 8.03
N VAL A 162 -8.75 -6.89 8.46
CA VAL A 162 -7.35 -6.46 8.60
C VAL A 162 -6.95 -6.45 10.07
N GLU A 163 -5.81 -7.04 10.39
CA GLU A 163 -5.24 -7.00 11.73
C GLU A 163 -4.33 -5.80 11.95
N ILE A 164 -3.53 -5.44 10.95
CA ILE A 164 -2.59 -4.32 11.00
C ILE A 164 -2.93 -3.32 9.90
N CYS A 165 -3.33 -2.11 10.28
CA CYS A 165 -3.59 -1.03 9.33
C CYS A 165 -2.36 -0.09 9.29
N ILE A 166 -1.92 0.26 8.08
CA ILE A 166 -0.93 1.31 7.87
C ILE A 166 -1.68 2.53 7.32
N SER A 167 -1.55 3.67 7.99
CA SER A 167 -2.29 4.88 7.64
C SER A 167 -1.52 6.12 8.06
N ASN A 168 -1.63 7.18 7.27
CA ASN A 168 -1.35 8.55 7.72
C ASN A 168 -2.67 9.33 7.88
N ASP A 169 -2.60 10.59 8.22
CA ASP A 169 -3.76 11.48 8.43
C ASP A 169 -4.56 11.71 7.13
N GLU A 170 -3.89 11.99 6.01
CA GLU A 170 -4.54 12.19 4.70
C GLU A 170 -5.27 10.92 4.23
N ASP A 171 -4.64 9.76 4.38
CA ASP A 171 -5.22 8.48 4.00
C ASP A 171 -6.42 8.12 4.89
N ALA A 172 -6.33 8.38 6.21
CA ALA A 172 -7.42 8.15 7.16
C ALA A 172 -8.63 9.03 6.85
N GLU A 173 -8.41 10.31 6.55
CA GLU A 173 -9.49 11.22 6.17
C GLU A 173 -10.14 10.78 4.85
N ALA A 174 -9.34 10.54 3.82
CA ALA A 174 -9.85 10.17 2.50
C ALA A 174 -10.57 8.82 2.50
N CYS A 175 -9.95 7.78 3.08
CA CYS A 175 -10.44 6.40 3.01
C CYS A 175 -11.46 6.06 4.10
N LEU A 176 -11.43 6.73 5.26
CA LEU A 176 -12.22 6.34 6.44
C LEU A 176 -13.10 7.46 6.98
N GLY A 177 -12.87 8.70 6.55
CA GLY A 177 -13.51 9.89 7.11
C GLY A 177 -13.14 10.12 8.57
N ILE A 178 -11.93 9.72 8.96
CA ILE A 178 -11.34 9.95 10.27
C ILE A 178 -10.31 11.06 10.13
N SER A 179 -10.49 12.16 10.86
CA SER A 179 -9.60 13.31 10.83
C SER A 179 -9.45 13.89 12.22
N HIS A 180 -8.21 14.15 12.61
CA HIS A 180 -7.83 14.86 13.82
C HIS A 180 -6.62 15.77 13.46
N GLY A 181 -6.50 16.90 14.12
CA GLY A 181 -5.43 17.87 13.81
C GLY A 181 -5.70 18.72 12.57
N SER A 182 -4.67 19.43 12.12
CA SER A 182 -4.76 20.41 11.03
C SER A 182 -4.59 19.82 9.63
N GLY A 183 -4.06 18.59 9.52
CA GLY A 183 -3.64 17.97 8.25
C GLY A 183 -2.43 18.67 7.61
N SER A 184 -1.66 19.44 8.37
CA SER A 184 -0.49 20.16 7.88
C SER A 184 0.71 19.24 7.72
N LEU A 185 1.24 19.13 6.51
CA LEU A 185 2.49 18.40 6.24
C LEU A 185 3.74 19.09 6.80
N ALA A 186 3.63 20.33 7.27
CA ALA A 186 4.76 21.08 7.86
C ALA A 186 4.88 20.91 9.37
N THR A 187 3.85 20.41 10.05
CA THR A 187 3.76 20.33 11.52
C THR A 187 3.26 18.96 12.01
N GLY A 188 3.38 17.92 11.19
CA GLY A 188 2.88 16.58 11.54
C GLY A 188 3.51 16.03 12.82
N ILE A 189 4.81 16.26 13.05
CA ILE A 189 5.52 15.80 14.26
C ILE A 189 5.05 16.54 15.51
N GLU A 190 4.74 17.85 15.39
CA GLU A 190 4.16 18.62 16.50
C GLU A 190 2.74 18.16 16.83
N GLU A 191 1.98 17.75 15.82
CA GLU A 191 0.60 17.25 15.91
C GLU A 191 0.52 15.72 16.10
N ARG A 192 1.60 15.06 16.50
CA ARG A 192 1.67 13.59 16.67
C ARG A 192 0.52 12.99 17.50
N ASP A 193 -0.05 13.75 18.44
CA ASP A 193 -1.19 13.30 19.25
C ASP A 193 -2.46 13.11 18.39
N ALA A 194 -2.62 13.86 17.30
CA ALA A 194 -3.69 13.65 16.33
C ALA A 194 -3.58 12.28 15.65
N TYR A 195 -2.35 11.85 15.32
CA TYR A 195 -2.11 10.51 14.75
C TYR A 195 -2.44 9.40 15.75
N VAL A 196 -2.23 9.62 17.06
CA VAL A 196 -2.65 8.69 18.11
C VAL A 196 -4.17 8.56 18.14
N GLN A 197 -4.91 9.68 18.02
CA GLN A 197 -6.37 9.66 18.01
C GLN A 197 -6.89 8.96 16.74
N ILE A 198 -6.32 9.24 15.57
CA ILE A 198 -6.64 8.54 14.31
C ILE A 198 -6.45 7.03 14.48
N ALA A 199 -5.31 6.62 15.02
CA ALA A 199 -4.98 5.20 15.20
C ALA A 199 -5.96 4.51 16.19
N ALA A 200 -6.32 5.18 17.29
CA ALA A 200 -7.30 4.68 18.25
C ALA A 200 -8.67 4.50 17.58
N ASP A 201 -9.14 5.50 16.83
CA ASP A 201 -10.42 5.44 16.11
C ASP A 201 -10.45 4.32 15.07
N VAL A 202 -9.34 4.08 14.35
CA VAL A 202 -9.23 2.97 13.40
C VAL A 202 -9.35 1.63 14.10
N CYS A 203 -8.63 1.44 15.23
CA CYS A 203 -8.73 0.22 16.04
C CYS A 203 -10.14 0.01 16.55
N GLU A 204 -10.79 1.05 17.08
CA GLU A 204 -12.14 0.96 17.64
C GLU A 204 -13.20 0.65 16.58
N ARG A 205 -13.15 1.34 15.42
CA ARG A 205 -14.18 1.21 14.38
C ARG A 205 -14.08 -0.07 13.57
N TYR A 206 -12.87 -0.55 13.32
CA TYR A 206 -12.63 -1.66 12.38
C TYR A 206 -12.08 -2.92 13.05
N GLY A 207 -11.68 -2.84 14.33
CA GLY A 207 -11.17 -3.99 15.07
C GLY A 207 -9.73 -4.35 14.72
N CYS A 208 -8.96 -3.42 14.13
CA CYS A 208 -7.54 -3.61 13.91
C CYS A 208 -6.81 -3.75 15.24
N LYS A 209 -5.88 -4.71 15.33
CA LYS A 209 -5.04 -4.93 16.53
C LYS A 209 -3.94 -3.88 16.65
N MET A 210 -3.49 -3.37 15.51
CA MET A 210 -2.39 -2.43 15.41
C MET A 210 -2.62 -1.42 14.28
N VAL A 211 -2.21 -0.18 14.50
CA VAL A 211 -2.10 0.83 13.45
C VAL A 211 -0.66 1.35 13.44
N ALA A 212 -0.04 1.38 12.26
CA ALA A 212 1.25 1.99 12.04
C ALA A 212 1.09 3.25 11.19
N SER A 213 1.79 4.32 11.56
CA SER A 213 1.75 5.59 10.82
C SER A 213 3.16 6.13 10.60
N ILE A 214 3.37 6.74 9.45
CA ILE A 214 4.54 7.57 9.20
C ILE A 214 4.13 9.02 9.38
N VAL A 215 4.78 9.68 10.31
CA VAL A 215 4.60 11.10 10.63
C VAL A 215 5.79 11.86 10.05
N ARG A 216 5.53 12.95 9.36
CA ARG A 216 6.59 13.67 8.65
C ARG A 216 6.33 15.17 8.65
N ASP A 217 7.43 15.93 8.75
CA ASP A 217 7.47 17.36 8.47
C ASP A 217 8.22 17.57 7.17
N ILE A 218 7.55 18.10 6.15
CA ILE A 218 8.13 18.37 4.83
C ILE A 218 8.51 19.84 4.76
N ARG A 219 9.80 20.14 4.61
CA ARG A 219 10.33 21.49 4.42
C ARG A 219 10.55 21.81 2.95
N SER A 220 11.03 20.85 2.18
CA SER A 220 11.22 20.92 0.74
C SER A 220 11.15 19.53 0.13
N VAL A 221 11.34 19.41 -1.18
CA VAL A 221 11.45 18.09 -1.86
C VAL A 221 12.68 17.31 -1.37
N GLU A 222 13.72 18.02 -0.93
CA GLU A 222 15.01 17.47 -0.53
C GLU A 222 15.14 17.31 1.00
N ASP A 223 14.40 18.11 1.80
CA ASP A 223 14.53 18.16 3.25
C ASP A 223 13.25 17.81 3.98
N SER A 224 13.30 16.82 4.84
CA SER A 224 12.17 16.38 5.65
C SER A 224 12.61 15.70 6.94
N ASP A 225 11.78 15.79 7.96
CA ASP A 225 11.93 15.02 9.20
C ASP A 225 10.87 13.90 9.22
N TRP A 226 11.28 12.72 9.66
CA TRP A 226 10.47 11.52 9.68
C TRP A 226 10.44 10.88 11.05
N MET A 227 9.27 10.45 11.47
CA MET A 227 9.04 9.69 12.68
C MET A 227 7.98 8.63 12.37
N SER A 228 8.02 7.49 13.02
CA SER A 228 6.95 6.49 12.96
C SER A 228 6.22 6.39 14.30
N LEU A 229 4.94 6.03 14.20
CA LEU A 229 4.06 5.68 15.30
C LEU A 229 3.58 4.24 15.10
N ILE A 230 3.56 3.47 16.19
CA ILE A 230 2.80 2.23 16.30
C ILE A 230 1.81 2.40 17.45
N TYR A 231 0.53 2.16 17.18
CA TYR A 231 -0.52 2.11 18.19
C TYR A 231 -1.02 0.67 18.31
N ALA A 232 -0.88 0.08 19.48
CA ALA A 232 -1.33 -1.27 19.78
C ALA A 232 -1.68 -1.39 21.27
N ASP A 233 -2.67 -2.21 21.61
CA ASP A 233 -3.11 -2.45 22.99
C ASP A 233 -3.42 -1.16 23.77
N GLY A 234 -3.98 -0.17 23.10
CA GLY A 234 -4.32 1.14 23.71
C GLY A 234 -3.11 2.03 24.00
N LYS A 235 -1.93 1.72 23.45
CA LYS A 235 -0.69 2.45 23.70
C LYS A 235 -0.03 2.92 22.40
N ALA A 236 0.50 4.13 22.43
CA ALA A 236 1.28 4.70 21.34
C ALA A 236 2.79 4.57 21.62
N HIS A 237 3.52 4.11 20.61
CA HIS A 237 4.97 4.00 20.61
C HIS A 237 5.54 4.80 19.43
N PHE A 238 6.51 5.65 19.70
CA PHE A 238 7.14 6.50 18.69
C PHE A 238 8.60 6.11 18.47
N SER A 239 9.05 6.19 17.22
CA SER A 239 10.48 6.14 16.91
C SER A 239 11.17 7.45 17.28
N SER A 240 12.51 7.48 17.19
CA SER A 240 13.25 8.73 17.08
C SER A 240 12.88 9.48 15.80
N ILE A 241 13.15 10.81 15.81
CA ILE A 241 13.02 11.64 14.61
C ILE A 241 14.29 11.48 13.78
N HIS A 242 14.12 11.24 12.47
CA HIS A 242 15.21 11.11 11.50
C HIS A 242 15.12 12.23 10.48
N HIS A 243 16.18 13.03 10.38
CA HIS A 243 16.32 14.02 9.32
C HIS A 243 16.76 13.33 8.03
N VAL A 244 16.05 13.57 6.94
CA VAL A 244 16.33 13.02 5.61
C VAL A 244 16.60 14.18 4.65
N HIS A 245 17.79 14.15 4.04
CA HIS A 245 18.19 15.02 2.93
C HIS A 245 18.50 14.15 1.70
N VAL A 246 17.89 14.45 0.56
CA VAL A 246 17.97 13.64 -0.68
C VAL A 246 18.63 14.43 -1.79
#